data_9ef8abb9a3275f05563aa7da67371ce7
#
_entry.id   9ef8abb9a3275f05563aa7da67371ce7
#
_cell.length_a   1.000
_cell.length_b   1.000
_cell.length_c   1.000
_cell.angle_alpha   90.00
_cell.angle_beta   90.00
_cell.angle_gamma   90.00
#
_symmetry.space_group_name_H-M   'P 1'
#
loop_
_entity.id
_entity.type
_entity.pdbx_description
1 polymer ?
#
loop_
_entity_poly.entity_id
_entity_poly.type
_entity_poly.pdbx_seq_one_letter_code
_entity_poly.pdbx_strand_id
1 'polypeptide(L)'
;MVMHCSGIVATDRRAQADLTDIEAFIDGLYGTDLHAKRIASLAGVTLGVMQAASLAVAMIGQALAQACGLVTKHAVKQVDRLLSNDGIRVWDSFARWVPYQIGERRDILVAMDGTDFAHDDQRPWS
;
A
#
# COMPACT_ATOMS: atom_id res chain seq x y z
N MET A 1 9.62 14.20 9.17
CA MET A 1 9.89 14.51 7.76
C MET A 1 8.59 14.41 7.00
N VAL A 2 8.07 15.52 6.56
CA VAL A 2 6.82 15.57 5.80
C VAL A 2 7.17 15.30 4.34
N MET A 3 6.65 14.22 3.78
CA MET A 3 6.77 13.97 2.35
C MET A 3 5.79 14.87 1.61
N HIS A 4 6.31 15.86 0.90
CA HIS A 4 5.53 16.62 -0.06
C HIS A 4 5.67 15.99 -1.45
N CYS A 5 4.66 15.27 -1.86
CA CYS A 5 4.54 14.83 -3.25
C CYS A 5 3.73 15.87 -4.01
N SER A 6 4.38 16.89 -4.49
CA SER A 6 3.78 17.87 -5.39
C SER A 6 4.27 17.59 -6.79
N GLY A 7 3.55 16.88 -7.59
CA GLY A 7 4.01 16.65 -8.94
C GLY A 7 3.24 15.54 -9.64
N ILE A 8 1.94 15.76 -9.69
CA ILE A 8 1.12 14.92 -10.54
C ILE A 8 1.06 15.62 -11.89
N VAL A 9 1.67 14.99 -12.90
CA VAL A 9 1.43 15.37 -14.28
C VAL A 9 -0.03 15.03 -14.57
N ALA A 10 -0.86 16.04 -14.51
CA ALA A 10 -2.29 15.92 -14.71
C ALA A 10 -2.60 15.62 -16.19
N THR A 11 -2.75 14.36 -16.54
CA THR A 11 -3.31 13.97 -17.84
C THR A 11 -4.74 13.46 -17.75
N ASP A 12 -5.22 13.10 -16.56
CA ASP A 12 -6.63 12.79 -16.35
C ASP A 12 -7.03 13.07 -14.91
N ARG A 13 -7.74 14.16 -14.68
CA ARG A 13 -8.22 14.57 -13.35
C ARG A 13 -9.21 13.63 -12.70
N ARG A 14 -9.65 12.59 -13.38
CA ARG A 14 -10.69 11.66 -12.88
C ARG A 14 -10.13 10.46 -12.14
N ALA A 15 -8.83 10.20 -12.21
CA ALA A 15 -8.22 8.97 -11.69
C ALA A 15 -6.99 9.20 -10.81
N GLN A 16 -6.60 10.43 -10.51
CA GLN A 16 -5.40 10.67 -9.73
C GLN A 16 -5.74 11.08 -8.30
N ALA A 17 -5.76 10.08 -7.42
CA ALA A 17 -5.61 10.34 -6.00
C ALA A 17 -4.18 10.84 -5.74
N ASP A 18 -4.04 11.97 -5.09
CA ASP A 18 -2.73 12.45 -4.65
C ASP A 18 -2.34 11.80 -3.30
N LEU A 19 -1.11 12.03 -2.87
CA LEU A 19 -0.63 11.47 -1.60
C LEU A 19 -1.51 11.89 -0.42
N THR A 20 -2.00 13.12 -0.42
CA THR A 20 -2.85 13.65 0.65
C THR A 20 -4.17 12.91 0.74
N ASP A 21 -4.81 12.63 -0.40
CA ASP A 21 -6.06 11.86 -0.46
C ASP A 21 -5.85 10.43 0.03
N ILE A 22 -4.77 9.78 -0.38
CA ILE A 22 -4.44 8.41 0.03
C ILE A 22 -4.14 8.39 1.54
N GLU A 23 -3.37 9.33 2.03
CA GLU A 23 -3.03 9.43 3.46
C GLU A 23 -4.28 9.66 4.31
N ALA A 24 -5.18 10.54 3.89
CA ALA A 24 -6.45 10.77 4.58
C ALA A 24 -7.33 9.53 4.60
N PHE A 25 -7.40 8.79 3.50
CA PHE A 25 -8.14 7.53 3.43
C PHE A 25 -7.57 6.48 4.38
N ILE A 26 -6.26 6.28 4.37
CA ILE A 26 -5.58 5.30 5.22
C ILE A 26 -5.68 5.70 6.69
N ASP A 27 -5.54 6.97 7.01
CA ASP A 27 -5.71 7.49 8.38
C ASP A 27 -7.14 7.26 8.88
N GLY A 28 -8.13 7.49 8.05
CA GLY A 28 -9.53 7.21 8.39
C GLY A 28 -9.81 5.74 8.70
N LEU A 29 -9.10 4.84 8.01
CA LEU A 29 -9.29 3.40 8.19
C LEU A 29 -8.42 2.81 9.31
N TYR A 30 -7.18 3.24 9.44
CA TYR A 30 -6.17 2.66 10.33
C TYR A 30 -5.62 3.62 11.38
N GLY A 31 -6.09 4.85 11.44
CA GLY A 31 -5.52 5.89 12.30
C GLY A 31 -5.55 5.59 13.79
N THR A 32 -6.46 4.71 14.23
CA THR A 32 -6.53 4.25 15.62
C THR A 32 -5.52 3.15 15.94
N ASP A 33 -5.07 2.40 14.94
CA ASP A 33 -4.22 1.22 15.10
C ASP A 33 -2.76 1.49 14.73
N LEU A 34 -2.52 2.42 13.81
CA LEU A 34 -1.19 2.71 13.29
C LEU A 34 -0.71 4.10 13.68
N HIS A 35 0.57 4.18 14.00
CA HIS A 35 1.23 5.45 14.24
C HIS A 35 1.29 6.30 12.95
N ALA A 36 1.21 7.62 13.08
CA ALA A 36 1.18 8.56 11.95
C ALA A 36 2.32 8.34 10.92
N LYS A 37 3.52 8.01 11.39
CA LYS A 37 4.65 7.70 10.50
C LYS A 37 4.43 6.47 9.64
N ARG A 38 3.76 5.44 10.18
CA ARG A 38 3.41 4.23 9.42
C ARG A 38 2.33 4.50 8.42
N ILE A 39 1.35 5.32 8.78
CA ILE A 39 0.30 5.77 7.86
C ILE A 39 0.92 6.53 6.69
N ALA A 40 1.82 7.46 6.94
CA ALA A 40 2.52 8.19 5.89
C ALA A 40 3.35 7.27 4.99
N SER A 41 4.06 6.31 5.56
CA SER A 41 4.83 5.33 4.79
C SER A 41 3.93 4.43 3.95
N LEU A 42 2.82 3.96 4.51
CA LEU A 42 1.85 3.14 3.80
C LEU A 42 1.19 3.91 2.66
N ALA A 43 0.84 5.16 2.88
CA ALA A 43 0.30 6.04 1.83
C ALA A 43 1.29 6.25 0.69
N GLY A 44 2.56 6.52 1.00
CA GLY A 44 3.61 6.67 0.00
C GLY A 44 3.81 5.41 -0.84
N VAL A 45 3.87 4.25 -0.21
CA VAL A 45 4.00 2.97 -0.92
C VAL A 45 2.75 2.67 -1.76
N THR A 46 1.58 2.96 -1.26
CA THR A 46 0.31 2.81 -2.01
C THR A 46 0.31 3.68 -3.26
N LEU A 47 0.74 4.93 -3.15
CA LEU A 47 0.90 5.80 -4.31
C LEU A 47 1.89 5.21 -5.33
N GLY A 48 3.01 4.70 -4.85
CA GLY A 48 4.01 4.04 -5.69
C GLY A 48 3.44 2.83 -6.43
N VAL A 49 2.66 1.99 -5.78
CA VAL A 49 1.97 0.85 -6.41
C VAL A 49 1.00 1.31 -7.48
N MET A 50 0.20 2.33 -7.19
CA MET A 50 -0.77 2.88 -8.15
C MET A 50 -0.10 3.44 -9.40
N GLN A 51 0.99 4.15 -9.24
CA GLN A 51 1.72 4.76 -10.36
C GLN A 51 2.56 3.74 -11.15
N ALA A 52 3.18 2.79 -10.45
CA ALA A 52 3.96 1.73 -11.10
C ALA A 52 3.08 0.68 -11.79
N ALA A 53 1.84 0.53 -11.36
CA ALA A 53 0.95 -0.58 -11.75
C ALA A 53 1.65 -1.95 -11.57
N SER A 54 2.44 -2.09 -10.51
CA SER A 54 3.29 -3.25 -10.23
C SER A 54 3.43 -3.44 -8.72
N LEU A 55 3.59 -4.68 -8.29
CA LEU A 55 3.92 -5.05 -6.92
C LEU A 55 5.41 -5.34 -6.71
N ALA A 56 6.24 -5.17 -7.73
CA ALA A 56 7.69 -5.33 -7.60
C ALA A 56 8.29 -4.16 -6.80
N VAL A 57 9.02 -4.47 -5.74
CA VAL A 57 9.61 -3.48 -4.81
C VAL A 57 10.42 -2.41 -5.54
N ALA A 58 11.26 -2.81 -6.50
CA ALA A 58 12.06 -1.89 -7.28
C ALA A 58 11.20 -0.92 -8.12
N MET A 59 10.13 -1.40 -8.72
CA MET A 59 9.21 -0.60 -9.52
C MET A 59 8.42 0.39 -8.67
N ILE A 60 7.93 -0.08 -7.51
CA ILE A 60 7.25 0.77 -6.53
C ILE A 60 8.18 1.87 -6.04
N GLY A 61 9.42 1.52 -5.71
CA GLY A 61 10.43 2.47 -5.26
C GLY A 61 10.77 3.53 -6.31
N GLN A 62 10.89 3.14 -7.57
CA GLN A 62 11.12 4.07 -8.67
C GLN A 62 9.96 5.05 -8.85
N ALA A 63 8.72 4.54 -8.83
CA ALA A 63 7.53 5.37 -8.95
C ALA A 63 7.39 6.34 -7.76
N LEU A 64 7.65 5.87 -6.55
CA LEU A 64 7.66 6.71 -5.36
C LEU A 64 8.73 7.80 -5.44
N ALA A 65 9.92 7.47 -5.90
CA ALA A 65 11.00 8.43 -6.10
C ALA A 65 10.62 9.54 -7.08
N GLN A 66 10.01 9.18 -8.19
CA GLN A 66 9.54 10.15 -9.19
C GLN A 66 8.41 11.02 -8.66
N ALA A 67 7.45 10.42 -7.97
CA ALA A 67 6.29 11.14 -7.44
C ALA A 67 6.67 12.13 -6.32
N CYS A 68 7.62 11.77 -5.47
CA CYS A 68 7.97 12.51 -4.26
C CYS A 68 9.34 13.21 -4.35
N GLY A 69 10.01 13.17 -5.50
CA GLY A 69 11.32 13.79 -5.67
C GLY A 69 12.41 13.18 -4.78
N LEU A 70 12.34 11.88 -4.52
CA LEU A 70 13.30 11.17 -3.69
C LEU A 70 14.39 10.51 -4.53
N VAL A 71 15.52 10.23 -3.89
CA VAL A 71 16.54 9.36 -4.49
C VAL A 71 16.00 7.94 -4.57
N THR A 72 16.06 7.32 -5.74
CA THR A 72 15.49 5.98 -6.00
C THR A 72 15.95 4.94 -4.99
N LYS A 73 17.23 4.91 -4.66
CA LYS A 73 17.79 3.99 -3.65
C LYS A 73 17.12 4.14 -2.28
N HIS A 74 16.84 5.36 -1.86
CA HIS A 74 16.18 5.63 -0.59
C HIS A 74 14.70 5.26 -0.65
N ALA A 75 14.03 5.52 -1.76
CA ALA A 75 12.64 5.14 -1.96
C ALA A 75 12.45 3.61 -1.94
N VAL A 76 13.31 2.86 -2.63
CA VAL A 76 13.31 1.40 -2.59
C VAL A 76 13.50 0.87 -1.17
N LYS A 77 14.42 1.46 -0.40
CA LYS A 77 14.61 1.09 1.01
C LYS A 77 13.40 1.41 1.88
N GLN A 78 12.69 2.49 1.61
CA GLN A 78 11.46 2.80 2.33
C GLN A 78 10.38 1.75 2.08
N VAL A 79 10.22 1.30 0.84
CA VAL A 79 9.29 0.23 0.49
C VAL A 79 9.67 -1.06 1.22
N ASP A 80 10.94 -1.43 1.16
CA ASP A 80 11.46 -2.64 1.81
C ASP A 80 11.25 -2.61 3.33
N ARG A 81 11.53 -1.48 3.97
CA ARG A 81 11.31 -1.29 5.41
C ARG A 81 9.84 -1.39 5.80
N LEU A 82 8.95 -0.86 4.98
CA LEU A 82 7.51 -0.98 5.24
C LEU A 82 7.07 -2.44 5.21
N LEU A 83 7.50 -3.19 4.20
CA LEU A 83 7.15 -4.60 4.05
C LEU A 83 7.76 -5.49 5.15
N SER A 84 8.90 -5.09 5.69
CA SER A 84 9.59 -5.80 6.77
C SER A 84 9.17 -5.32 8.17
N ASN A 85 8.22 -4.40 8.27
CA ASN A 85 7.86 -3.78 9.54
C ASN A 85 6.88 -4.64 10.33
N ASP A 86 7.37 -5.27 11.40
CA ASP A 86 6.56 -6.09 12.30
C ASP A 86 5.48 -5.30 13.07
N GLY A 87 5.57 -3.98 13.07
CA GLY A 87 4.56 -3.12 13.67
C GLY A 87 3.28 -3.00 12.84
N ILE A 88 3.30 -3.46 11.59
CA ILE A 88 2.11 -3.55 10.75
C ILE A 88 1.66 -5.02 10.73
N ARG A 89 0.58 -5.27 11.44
CA ARG A 89 0.00 -6.60 11.57
C ARG A 89 -1.03 -6.80 10.47
N VAL A 90 -0.67 -7.59 9.47
CA VAL A 90 -1.49 -7.78 8.26
C VAL A 90 -2.91 -8.25 8.59
N TRP A 91 -3.04 -9.21 9.49
CA TRP A 91 -4.35 -9.74 9.87
C TRP A 91 -5.22 -8.72 10.61
N ASP A 92 -4.62 -7.90 11.47
CA ASP A 92 -5.34 -6.80 12.13
C ASP A 92 -5.79 -5.75 11.12
N SER A 93 -4.97 -5.49 10.10
CA SER A 93 -5.32 -4.59 9.00
C SER A 93 -6.49 -5.13 8.17
N PHE A 94 -6.52 -6.43 7.89
CA PHE A 94 -7.66 -7.07 7.24
C PHE A 94 -8.93 -6.99 8.09
N ALA A 95 -8.82 -7.13 9.41
CA ALA A 95 -9.95 -7.01 10.31
C ALA A 95 -10.63 -5.63 10.25
N ARG A 96 -9.87 -4.60 9.90
CA ARG A 96 -10.40 -3.24 9.65
C ARG A 96 -10.93 -3.07 8.22
N TRP A 97 -10.19 -3.58 7.25
CA TRP A 97 -10.48 -3.35 5.84
C TRP A 97 -11.68 -4.15 5.34
N VAL A 98 -11.83 -5.40 5.77
CA VAL A 98 -12.92 -6.28 5.31
C VAL A 98 -14.31 -5.72 5.64
N PRO A 99 -14.60 -5.29 6.89
CA PRO A 99 -15.89 -4.65 7.20
C PRO A 99 -16.15 -3.39 6.37
N TYR A 100 -15.12 -2.59 6.12
CA TYR A 100 -15.21 -1.42 5.26
C TYR A 100 -15.64 -1.80 3.83
N GLN A 101 -15.07 -2.86 3.25
CA GLN A 101 -15.39 -3.33 1.90
C GLN A 101 -16.78 -3.96 1.81
N ILE A 102 -17.17 -4.71 2.82
CA ILE A 102 -18.47 -5.38 2.87
C ILE A 102 -19.59 -4.36 3.06
N GLY A 103 -19.39 -3.36 3.93
CA GLY A 103 -20.40 -2.38 4.27
C GLY A 103 -21.67 -3.07 4.82
N GLU A 104 -22.83 -2.69 4.32
CA GLU A 104 -24.13 -3.23 4.72
C GLU A 104 -24.64 -4.36 3.82
N ARG A 105 -23.79 -4.93 2.99
CA ARG A 105 -24.16 -6.01 2.09
C ARG A 105 -24.49 -7.28 2.86
N ARG A 106 -25.61 -7.92 2.51
CA ARG A 106 -26.06 -9.16 3.16
C ARG A 106 -25.44 -10.41 2.53
N ASP A 107 -25.20 -10.33 1.24
CA ASP A 107 -24.67 -11.44 0.46
C ASP A 107 -23.26 -11.11 -0.03
N ILE A 108 -22.31 -11.98 0.25
CA ILE A 108 -20.92 -11.84 -0.15
C ILE A 108 -20.49 -13.13 -0.86
N LEU A 109 -19.86 -12.97 -2.02
CA LEU A 109 -19.20 -14.07 -2.71
C LEU A 109 -17.71 -14.02 -2.37
N VAL A 110 -17.18 -15.09 -1.78
CA VAL A 110 -15.75 -15.24 -1.51
C VAL A 110 -15.18 -16.22 -2.52
N ALA A 111 -14.29 -15.73 -3.37
CA ALA A 111 -13.53 -16.56 -4.29
C ALA A 111 -12.13 -16.81 -3.72
N MET A 112 -11.71 -18.05 -3.70
CA MET A 112 -10.36 -18.44 -3.30
C MET A 112 -9.69 -19.18 -4.45
N ASP A 113 -8.49 -18.73 -4.81
CA ASP A 113 -7.64 -19.40 -5.78
C ASP A 113 -6.35 -19.83 -5.10
N GLY A 114 -5.98 -21.09 -5.29
CA GLY A 114 -4.75 -21.65 -4.77
C GLY A 114 -3.69 -21.69 -5.87
N THR A 115 -2.60 -20.97 -5.67
CA THR A 115 -1.44 -21.05 -6.55
C THR A 115 -0.40 -21.99 -5.96
N ASP A 116 -0.07 -23.06 -6.67
CA ASP A 116 1.04 -23.91 -6.30
C ASP A 116 2.36 -23.18 -6.61
N PHE A 117 3.10 -22.89 -5.56
CA PHE A 117 4.49 -22.49 -5.71
C PHE A 117 5.32 -23.74 -5.98
N ALA A 118 5.36 -24.16 -7.24
CA ALA A 118 6.15 -25.31 -7.65
C ALA A 118 7.64 -25.02 -7.38
N HIS A 119 8.30 -25.94 -6.71
CA HIS A 119 9.74 -26.05 -6.48
C HIS A 119 10.32 -25.52 -5.15
N ASP A 120 9.51 -25.19 -4.18
CA ASP A 120 10.06 -25.08 -2.85
C ASP A 120 9.29 -26.03 -1.94
N ASP A 121 10.02 -26.80 -1.13
CA ASP A 121 9.44 -27.67 -0.09
C ASP A 121 8.63 -26.90 0.96
N GLN A 122 8.28 -25.68 0.68
CA GLN A 122 7.42 -24.86 1.50
C GLN A 122 5.97 -25.25 1.27
N ARG A 123 5.46 -26.01 2.20
CA ARG A 123 4.04 -26.32 2.24
C ARG A 123 3.25 -25.01 2.38
N PRO A 124 2.34 -24.69 1.46
CA PRO A 124 1.64 -23.41 1.46
C PRO A 124 0.72 -23.21 2.68
N TRP A 125 0.49 -24.25 3.46
CA TRP A 125 -0.41 -24.19 4.60
C TRP A 125 0.14 -25.02 5.77
N SER A 126 0.90 -24.43 6.58
CA SER A 126 1.27 -25.00 7.87
C SER A 126 0.77 -24.11 8.99
#